data_7ac61a6332525a62a3d493cc1c40f261
#
_entry.id   7ac61a6332525a62a3d493cc1c40f261
#
_cell.length_a   1.000
_cell.length_b   1.000
_cell.length_c   1.000
_cell.angle_alpha   90.00
_cell.angle_beta   90.00
_cell.angle_gamma   90.00
#
_symmetry.space_group_name_H-M   'P 1'
#
loop_
_entity.id
_entity.type
_entity.pdbx_description
1 polymer ?
#
loop_
_entity_poly.entity_id
_entity_poly.type
_entity_poly.pdbx_seq_one_letter_code
_entity_poly.pdbx_strand_id
1 'polypeptide(L)'
;MRITAKQLAEKAGVSQATVSLVLRGKPGVSDSVRIQILQLAREMGLEPQFRAAPTPNGKTIQLIIYKRHGQVMADTPFFEQLTQGVADEAASLGYHLSISYFYGNQPAKEQIHSIQSLNSAGLILLATEMHSEDVAPFFDLSIPLVVLDNSFPALKYDAIAIDNALGAWKAVHYLIDCGHTRIGYLHSSVEIHNFRERQSGYLSACRSLPDDAAKDSARRIIPVRPSSEEAAE
;
A
#
# COMPACT_ATOMS: atom_id res chain seq x y z
N MET A 1 0.49 -17.17 22.23
CA MET A 1 1.14 -16.49 23.38
C MET A 1 1.18 -15.00 23.03
N ARG A 2 0.56 -14.10 23.80
CA ARG A 2 0.56 -12.67 23.48
C ARG A 2 1.94 -12.07 23.79
N ILE A 3 2.64 -11.60 22.79
CA ILE A 3 3.93 -10.94 22.92
C ILE A 3 3.71 -9.55 23.56
N THR A 4 4.58 -9.18 24.49
CA THR A 4 4.45 -7.94 25.25
C THR A 4 5.46 -6.89 24.77
N ALA A 5 5.15 -5.60 24.96
CA ALA A 5 6.09 -4.50 24.68
C ALA A 5 7.42 -4.64 25.45
N LYS A 6 7.42 -5.35 26.58
CA LYS A 6 8.62 -5.66 27.36
C LYS A 6 9.55 -6.59 26.60
N GLN A 7 9.01 -7.68 26.02
CA GLN A 7 9.78 -8.64 25.24
C GLN A 7 10.35 -8.02 23.96
N LEU A 8 9.59 -7.12 23.32
CA LEU A 8 10.07 -6.38 22.16
C LEU A 8 11.20 -5.41 22.55
N ALA A 9 11.09 -4.73 23.68
CA ALA A 9 12.13 -3.83 24.20
C ALA A 9 13.44 -4.57 24.50
N GLU A 10 13.35 -5.74 25.14
CA GLU A 10 14.50 -6.62 25.43
C GLU A 10 15.19 -7.06 24.14
N LYS A 11 14.42 -7.49 23.13
CA LYS A 11 14.96 -7.96 21.85
C LYS A 11 15.55 -6.86 20.98
N ALA A 12 14.97 -5.66 21.04
CA ALA A 12 15.46 -4.47 20.31
C ALA A 12 16.62 -3.74 21.04
N GLY A 13 16.95 -4.11 22.28
CA GLY A 13 17.99 -3.45 23.06
C GLY A 13 17.65 -2.01 23.46
N VAL A 14 16.36 -1.68 23.61
CA VAL A 14 15.89 -0.34 23.94
C VAL A 14 14.95 -0.34 25.14
N SER A 15 14.61 0.84 25.67
CA SER A 15 13.66 0.95 26.77
C SER A 15 12.22 0.64 26.33
N GLN A 16 11.36 0.17 27.24
CA GLN A 16 9.93 0.02 27.00
C GLN A 16 9.27 1.35 26.61
N ALA A 17 9.77 2.47 27.12
CA ALA A 17 9.30 3.80 26.74
C ALA A 17 9.57 4.08 25.26
N THR A 18 10.78 3.74 24.78
CA THR A 18 11.17 3.87 23.36
C THR A 18 10.28 3.01 22.46
N VAL A 19 10.06 1.75 22.80
CA VAL A 19 9.12 0.87 22.09
C VAL A 19 7.72 1.47 22.08
N SER A 20 7.26 1.98 23.22
CA SER A 20 5.93 2.61 23.33
C SER A 20 5.80 3.88 22.48
N LEU A 21 6.86 4.69 22.35
CA LEU A 21 6.88 5.84 21.45
C LEU A 21 6.78 5.42 19.99
N VAL A 22 7.57 4.41 19.60
CA VAL A 22 7.58 3.88 18.22
C VAL A 22 6.23 3.26 17.87
N LEU A 23 5.69 2.38 18.71
CA LEU A 23 4.40 1.71 18.46
C LEU A 23 3.21 2.69 18.45
N ARG A 24 3.35 3.87 19.06
CA ARG A 24 2.34 4.95 19.03
C ARG A 24 2.64 6.04 18.00
N GLY A 25 3.65 5.89 17.16
CA GLY A 25 4.03 6.90 16.16
C GLY A 25 4.55 8.22 16.71
N LYS A 26 4.96 8.28 17.99
CA LYS A 26 5.40 9.52 18.65
C LYS A 26 6.82 9.92 18.21
N PRO A 27 7.12 11.23 18.08
CA PRO A 27 8.48 11.70 17.84
C PRO A 27 9.40 11.45 19.05
N GLY A 28 10.73 11.57 18.84
CA GLY A 28 11.74 11.42 19.92
C GLY A 28 12.55 10.14 19.84
N VAL A 29 12.43 9.38 18.71
CA VAL A 29 13.23 8.19 18.41
C VAL A 29 13.81 8.36 17.02
N SER A 30 15.11 8.04 16.83
CA SER A 30 15.76 8.11 15.52
C SER A 30 15.11 7.12 14.53
N ASP A 31 15.15 7.45 13.24
CA ASP A 31 14.52 6.64 12.20
C ASP A 31 15.10 5.22 12.14
N SER A 32 16.42 5.07 12.33
CA SER A 32 17.06 3.75 12.36
C SER A 32 16.54 2.86 13.48
N VAL A 33 16.38 3.41 14.70
CA VAL A 33 15.82 2.67 15.85
C VAL A 33 14.33 2.41 15.64
N ARG A 34 13.61 3.33 15.02
CA ARG A 34 12.19 3.17 14.68
C ARG A 34 12.00 2.01 13.72
N ILE A 35 12.76 1.97 12.63
CA ILE A 35 12.72 0.89 11.62
C ILE A 35 13.04 -0.45 12.27
N GLN A 36 14.10 -0.52 13.07
CA GLN A 36 14.49 -1.75 13.78
C GLN A 36 13.39 -2.29 14.69
N ILE A 37 12.74 -1.40 15.48
CA ILE A 37 11.65 -1.81 16.39
C ILE A 37 10.43 -2.30 15.59
N LEU A 38 10.06 -1.61 14.51
CA LEU A 38 8.92 -1.98 13.67
C LEU A 38 9.16 -3.32 12.94
N GLN A 39 10.39 -3.56 12.49
CA GLN A 39 10.77 -4.81 11.86
C GLN A 39 10.70 -5.99 12.84
N LEU A 40 11.29 -5.84 14.03
CA LEU A 40 11.19 -6.82 15.10
C LEU A 40 9.75 -7.08 15.57
N ALA A 41 8.92 -6.03 15.60
CA ALA A 41 7.51 -6.17 15.95
C ALA A 41 6.77 -7.06 14.92
N ARG A 42 7.05 -6.87 13.63
CA ARG A 42 6.50 -7.70 12.54
C ARG A 42 6.96 -9.16 12.66
N GLU A 43 8.27 -9.39 12.82
CA GLU A 43 8.85 -10.75 12.98
C GLU A 43 8.26 -11.50 14.18
N MET A 44 7.89 -10.75 15.22
CA MET A 44 7.27 -11.28 16.44
C MET A 44 5.74 -11.39 16.35
N GLY A 45 5.12 -11.06 15.20
CA GLY A 45 3.65 -11.08 15.02
C GLY A 45 2.91 -9.98 15.80
N LEU A 46 3.62 -8.95 16.23
CA LEU A 46 3.06 -7.71 16.76
C LEU A 46 2.85 -6.76 15.59
N GLU A 47 1.67 -6.75 15.00
CA GLU A 47 1.33 -5.63 14.12
C GLU A 47 1.21 -4.35 14.96
N PRO A 48 1.95 -3.28 14.60
CA PRO A 48 1.81 -2.00 15.28
C PRO A 48 0.38 -1.50 15.06
N GLN A 49 -0.46 -1.62 16.05
CA GLN A 49 -1.73 -0.93 16.05
C GLN A 49 -1.42 0.54 16.37
N PHE A 50 -1.34 1.37 15.35
CA PHE A 50 -1.34 2.82 15.53
C PHE A 50 -2.73 3.23 16.04
N ARG A 51 -3.00 2.99 17.30
CA ARG A 51 -4.17 3.57 17.96
C ARG A 51 -3.85 5.04 18.19
N ALA A 52 -4.32 5.90 17.31
CA ALA A 52 -4.52 7.29 17.66
C ALA A 52 -5.42 7.33 18.91
N ALA A 53 -5.00 8.08 19.92
CA ALA A 53 -5.87 8.30 21.07
C ALA A 53 -7.17 8.97 20.59
N PRO A 54 -8.35 8.56 21.07
CA PRO A 54 -9.60 9.20 20.68
C PRO A 54 -9.52 10.69 21.03
N THR A 55 -9.68 11.52 20.01
CA THR A 55 -9.68 12.97 20.19
C THR A 55 -11.06 13.45 20.64
N PRO A 56 -11.13 14.44 21.52
CA PRO A 56 -12.39 14.93 22.05
C PRO A 56 -13.35 15.56 21.04
N ASN A 57 -12.94 15.79 19.79
CA ASN A 57 -13.68 16.60 18.82
C ASN A 57 -14.10 15.87 17.52
N GLY A 58 -14.09 14.54 17.46
CA GLY A 58 -14.70 13.80 16.32
C GLY A 58 -14.06 14.03 14.94
N LYS A 59 -12.87 14.63 14.83
CA LYS A 59 -12.17 14.88 13.57
C LYS A 59 -11.10 13.82 13.32
N THR A 60 -11.53 12.59 13.07
CA THR A 60 -10.62 11.50 12.71
C THR A 60 -10.84 11.12 11.25
N ILE A 61 -9.77 11.07 10.47
CA ILE A 61 -9.73 10.38 9.17
C ILE A 61 -9.16 8.99 9.43
N GLN A 62 -9.78 7.97 8.86
CA GLN A 62 -9.30 6.60 8.99
C GLN A 62 -8.69 6.15 7.67
N LEU A 63 -7.40 5.81 7.68
CA LEU A 63 -6.72 5.14 6.58
C LEU A 63 -6.87 3.62 6.79
N ILE A 64 -7.61 2.99 5.89
CA ILE A 64 -7.81 1.55 5.88
C ILE A 64 -6.89 0.96 4.82
N ILE A 65 -5.98 0.10 5.25
CA ILE A 65 -5.05 -0.60 4.38
C ILE A 65 -5.62 -1.99 4.10
N TYR A 66 -6.09 -2.20 2.86
CA TYR A 66 -6.59 -3.51 2.45
C TYR A 66 -5.43 -4.47 2.15
N LYS A 67 -5.48 -5.67 2.72
CA LYS A 67 -4.53 -6.74 2.49
C LYS A 67 -5.23 -7.99 2.00
N ARG A 68 -4.95 -8.42 0.77
CA ARG A 68 -5.36 -9.73 0.26
C ARG A 68 -4.31 -10.80 0.62
N HIS A 69 -3.06 -10.51 0.39
CA HIS A 69 -1.90 -11.38 0.67
C HIS A 69 -0.74 -10.63 1.33
N GLY A 70 -0.70 -9.29 1.27
CA GLY A 70 0.31 -8.43 1.89
C GLY A 70 1.68 -8.42 1.19
N GLN A 71 1.83 -9.09 0.05
CA GLN A 71 3.13 -9.24 -0.63
C GLN A 71 3.57 -8.01 -1.40
N VAL A 72 2.62 -7.21 -1.90
CA VAL A 72 2.94 -6.02 -2.71
C VAL A 72 3.37 -4.85 -1.83
N MET A 73 2.88 -4.80 -0.59
CA MET A 73 3.12 -3.69 0.32
C MET A 73 4.34 -3.90 1.23
N ALA A 74 4.96 -5.08 1.17
CA ALA A 74 6.18 -5.36 1.90
C ALA A 74 7.37 -4.66 1.23
N ASP A 75 8.27 -4.12 2.05
CA ASP A 75 9.61 -3.64 1.68
C ASP A 75 9.70 -2.54 0.62
N THR A 76 8.62 -1.75 0.40
CA THR A 76 8.67 -0.63 -0.52
C THR A 76 8.52 0.73 0.19
N PRO A 77 9.44 1.69 -0.04
CA PRO A 77 9.34 3.04 0.54
C PRO A 77 8.09 3.82 0.09
N PHE A 78 7.48 3.39 -1.01
CA PHE A 78 6.31 4.05 -1.59
C PHE A 78 5.14 4.13 -0.60
N PHE A 79 4.78 3.02 0.03
CA PHE A 79 3.64 3.00 0.96
C PHE A 79 3.92 3.75 2.26
N GLU A 80 5.18 3.79 2.70
CA GLU A 80 5.59 4.59 3.84
C GLU A 80 5.44 6.08 3.53
N GLN A 81 5.96 6.55 2.39
CA GLN A 81 5.86 7.94 1.95
C GLN A 81 4.40 8.35 1.71
N LEU A 82 3.60 7.47 1.10
CA LEU A 82 2.17 7.70 0.89
C LEU A 82 1.43 7.88 2.22
N THR A 83 1.67 6.99 3.17
CA THR A 83 1.07 7.06 4.50
C THR A 83 1.50 8.31 5.26
N GLN A 84 2.78 8.68 5.15
CA GLN A 84 3.29 9.91 5.75
C GLN A 84 2.63 11.15 5.13
N GLY A 85 2.50 11.21 3.80
CA GLY A 85 1.82 12.31 3.13
C GLY A 85 0.35 12.47 3.57
N VAL A 86 -0.37 11.35 3.72
CA VAL A 86 -1.74 11.36 4.26
C VAL A 86 -1.77 11.86 5.71
N ALA A 87 -0.79 11.46 6.54
CA ALA A 87 -0.71 11.88 7.93
C ALA A 87 -0.42 13.37 8.07
N ASP A 88 0.53 13.88 7.29
CA ASP A 88 0.93 15.29 7.31
C ASP A 88 -0.22 16.20 6.87
N GLU A 89 -0.91 15.83 5.78
CA GLU A 89 -2.03 16.63 5.29
C GLU A 89 -3.24 16.56 6.25
N ALA A 90 -3.56 15.40 6.79
CA ALA A 90 -4.62 15.28 7.80
C ALA A 90 -4.31 16.17 9.01
N ALA A 91 -3.07 16.17 9.49
CA ALA A 91 -2.64 17.00 10.62
C ALA A 91 -2.73 18.49 10.29
N SER A 92 -2.32 18.91 9.08
CA SER A 92 -2.37 20.32 8.62
C SER A 92 -3.80 20.87 8.63
N LEU A 93 -4.77 19.99 8.33
CA LEU A 93 -6.20 20.32 8.31
C LEU A 93 -6.90 20.12 9.67
N GLY A 94 -6.15 19.80 10.72
CA GLY A 94 -6.66 19.59 12.08
C GLY A 94 -7.40 18.27 12.26
N TYR A 95 -7.14 17.27 11.42
CA TYR A 95 -7.62 15.90 11.58
C TYR A 95 -6.55 15.02 12.23
N HIS A 96 -7.00 13.98 12.90
CA HIS A 96 -6.15 12.90 13.37
C HIS A 96 -6.24 11.72 12.42
N LEU A 97 -5.11 11.14 12.05
CA LEU A 97 -5.09 9.93 11.24
C LEU A 97 -5.13 8.69 12.15
N SER A 98 -6.11 7.83 11.91
CA SER A 98 -6.16 6.46 12.45
C SER A 98 -5.85 5.49 11.32
N ILE A 99 -4.92 4.56 11.54
CA ILE A 99 -4.57 3.54 10.55
C ILE A 99 -5.08 2.20 11.04
N SER A 100 -5.77 1.48 10.16
CA SER A 100 -6.26 0.13 10.41
C SER A 100 -6.05 -0.76 9.18
N TYR A 101 -6.05 -2.07 9.41
CA TYR A 101 -5.92 -3.05 8.34
C TYR A 101 -7.25 -3.75 8.13
N PHE A 102 -7.55 -4.05 6.87
CA PHE A 102 -8.68 -4.88 6.46
C PHE A 102 -8.12 -6.09 5.70
N TYR A 103 -8.42 -7.28 6.19
CA TYR A 103 -7.90 -8.52 5.64
C TYR A 103 -8.96 -9.22 4.78
N GLY A 104 -8.67 -9.44 3.49
CA GLY A 104 -9.61 -10.07 2.55
C GLY A 104 -9.94 -11.53 2.90
N ASN A 105 -9.08 -12.21 3.67
CA ASN A 105 -9.28 -13.59 4.12
C ASN A 105 -9.99 -13.73 5.48
N GLN A 106 -10.46 -12.61 6.07
CA GLN A 106 -11.19 -12.60 7.33
C GLN A 106 -12.65 -12.16 7.12
N PRO A 107 -13.57 -12.51 8.04
CA PRO A 107 -14.96 -12.10 7.93
C PRO A 107 -15.11 -10.57 7.83
N ALA A 108 -15.70 -10.10 6.73
CA ALA A 108 -15.84 -8.67 6.46
C ALA A 108 -16.71 -7.95 7.49
N LYS A 109 -17.77 -8.62 7.99
CA LYS A 109 -18.76 -8.03 8.90
C LYS A 109 -18.14 -7.48 10.19
N GLU A 110 -17.23 -8.23 10.80
CA GLU A 110 -16.58 -7.82 12.05
C GLU A 110 -15.62 -6.66 11.82
N GLN A 111 -14.90 -6.69 10.72
CA GLN A 111 -13.97 -5.63 10.33
C GLN A 111 -14.71 -4.33 10.01
N ILE A 112 -15.81 -4.40 9.27
CA ILE A 112 -16.70 -3.25 8.98
C ILE A 112 -17.27 -2.67 10.27
N HIS A 113 -17.75 -3.50 11.19
CA HIS A 113 -18.22 -3.04 12.49
C HIS A 113 -17.13 -2.28 13.27
N SER A 114 -15.91 -2.76 13.25
CA SER A 114 -14.76 -2.09 13.87
C SER A 114 -14.49 -0.71 13.23
N ILE A 115 -14.56 -0.61 11.88
CA ILE A 115 -14.41 0.65 11.15
C ILE A 115 -15.50 1.65 11.55
N GLN A 116 -16.74 1.22 11.58
CA GLN A 116 -17.89 2.08 11.93
C GLN A 116 -17.84 2.56 13.39
N SER A 117 -17.34 1.73 14.31
CA SER A 117 -17.26 2.06 15.74
C SER A 117 -16.32 3.22 16.07
N LEU A 118 -15.39 3.58 15.17
CA LEU A 118 -14.47 4.70 15.35
C LEU A 118 -15.10 6.06 15.07
N ASN A 119 -16.32 6.10 14.53
CA ASN A 119 -17.05 7.33 14.22
C ASN A 119 -16.19 8.39 13.48
N SER A 120 -15.51 7.95 12.42
CA SER A 120 -14.58 8.77 11.63
C SER A 120 -15.32 9.78 10.78
N ALA A 121 -14.71 10.94 10.52
CA ALA A 121 -15.25 11.96 9.61
C ALA A 121 -15.15 11.54 8.14
N GLY A 122 -14.21 10.66 7.80
CA GLY A 122 -14.01 10.12 6.46
C GLY A 122 -13.06 8.94 6.47
N LEU A 123 -13.10 8.18 5.38
CA LEU A 123 -12.29 7.00 5.15
C LEU A 123 -11.41 7.20 3.90
N ILE A 124 -10.17 6.80 4.00
CA ILE A 124 -9.27 6.60 2.87
C ILE A 124 -8.99 5.11 2.80
N LEU A 125 -9.37 4.45 1.70
CA LEU A 125 -9.17 3.03 1.49
C LEU A 125 -8.00 2.80 0.55
N LEU A 126 -6.84 2.41 1.09
CA LEU A 126 -5.69 2.00 0.30
C LEU A 126 -5.96 0.60 -0.27
N ALA A 127 -6.30 0.57 -1.56
CA ALA A 127 -6.89 -0.56 -2.25
C ALA A 127 -5.95 -1.26 -3.24
N THR A 128 -4.62 -1.12 -3.08
CA THR A 128 -3.61 -1.66 -4.00
C THR A 128 -3.81 -3.13 -4.31
N GLU A 129 -4.09 -3.96 -3.29
CA GLU A 129 -4.30 -5.41 -3.45
C GLU A 129 -5.79 -5.79 -3.61
N MET A 130 -6.68 -4.81 -3.72
CA MET A 130 -8.12 -5.03 -3.78
C MET A 130 -8.57 -5.33 -5.21
N HIS A 131 -9.44 -6.33 -5.37
CA HIS A 131 -10.16 -6.60 -6.60
C HIS A 131 -11.58 -6.04 -6.55
N SER A 132 -12.27 -5.99 -7.68
CA SER A 132 -13.62 -5.42 -7.76
C SER A 132 -14.64 -6.13 -6.87
N GLU A 133 -14.49 -7.43 -6.66
CA GLU A 133 -15.35 -8.24 -5.77
C GLU A 133 -15.16 -7.93 -4.28
N ASP A 134 -14.00 -7.40 -3.90
CA ASP A 134 -13.68 -7.10 -2.48
C ASP A 134 -14.31 -5.79 -1.99
N VAL A 135 -14.83 -4.97 -2.89
CA VAL A 135 -15.30 -3.60 -2.55
C VAL A 135 -16.69 -3.61 -1.92
N ALA A 136 -17.49 -4.66 -2.17
CA ALA A 136 -18.88 -4.74 -1.71
C ALA A 136 -19.09 -4.43 -0.21
N PRO A 137 -18.24 -4.88 0.74
CA PRO A 137 -18.40 -4.56 2.16
C PRO A 137 -18.35 -3.07 2.50
N PHE A 138 -17.74 -2.26 1.64
CA PHE A 138 -17.56 -0.82 1.85
C PHE A 138 -18.73 0.01 1.30
N PHE A 139 -19.62 -0.57 0.47
CA PHE A 139 -20.73 0.16 -0.16
C PHE A 139 -21.77 0.70 0.83
N ASP A 140 -22.04 -0.06 1.88
CA ASP A 140 -23.08 0.27 2.85
C ASP A 140 -22.57 1.19 3.98
N LEU A 141 -21.33 1.68 3.85
CA LEU A 141 -20.77 2.65 4.79
C LEU A 141 -21.37 4.03 4.50
N SER A 142 -22.07 4.60 5.47
CA SER A 142 -22.58 5.99 5.41
C SER A 142 -21.50 7.04 5.68
N ILE A 143 -20.23 6.65 5.69
CA ILE A 143 -19.06 7.52 5.92
C ILE A 143 -18.47 7.89 4.56
N PRO A 144 -18.12 9.17 4.28
CA PRO A 144 -17.43 9.54 3.05
C PRO A 144 -16.17 8.70 2.83
N LEU A 145 -16.00 8.16 1.62
CA LEU A 145 -14.93 7.24 1.27
C LEU A 145 -14.20 7.70 0.00
N VAL A 146 -12.86 7.72 0.06
CA VAL A 146 -11.99 7.88 -1.12
C VAL A 146 -11.15 6.62 -1.26
N VAL A 147 -11.11 6.07 -2.47
CA VAL A 147 -10.23 4.95 -2.83
C VAL A 147 -8.86 5.48 -3.23
N LEU A 148 -7.80 4.89 -2.71
CA LEU A 148 -6.42 5.28 -2.97
C LEU A 148 -5.65 4.14 -3.62
N ASP A 149 -4.85 4.48 -4.64
CA ASP A 149 -3.96 3.57 -5.40
C ASP A 149 -4.70 2.43 -6.14
N ASN A 150 -5.98 2.62 -6.42
CA ASN A 150 -6.77 1.75 -7.29
C ASN A 150 -7.97 2.52 -7.82
N SER A 151 -8.62 2.03 -8.86
CA SER A 151 -9.88 2.55 -9.37
C SER A 151 -10.82 1.43 -9.77
N PHE A 152 -12.11 1.64 -9.54
CA PHE A 152 -13.15 0.69 -9.88
C PHE A 152 -14.19 1.40 -10.75
N PRO A 153 -14.00 1.45 -12.09
CA PRO A 153 -14.84 2.29 -12.99
C PRO A 153 -16.34 1.99 -12.93
N ALA A 154 -16.71 0.77 -12.54
CA ALA A 154 -18.12 0.40 -12.35
C ALA A 154 -18.74 0.97 -11.07
N LEU A 155 -17.95 1.58 -10.21
CA LEU A 155 -18.36 2.03 -8.90
C LEU A 155 -18.31 3.55 -8.82
N LYS A 156 -19.29 4.14 -8.16
CA LYS A 156 -19.40 5.60 -7.98
C LYS A 156 -18.62 6.03 -6.73
N TYR A 157 -17.30 5.90 -6.75
CA TYR A 157 -16.42 6.40 -5.71
C TYR A 157 -15.44 7.43 -6.25
N ASP A 158 -15.06 8.35 -5.40
CA ASP A 158 -13.89 9.17 -5.64
C ASP A 158 -12.65 8.29 -5.49
N ALA A 159 -11.77 8.33 -6.49
CA ALA A 159 -10.54 7.54 -6.50
C ALA A 159 -9.35 8.41 -6.88
N ILE A 160 -8.22 8.14 -6.24
CA ILE A 160 -6.92 8.73 -6.55
C ILE A 160 -5.96 7.59 -6.85
N ALA A 161 -5.48 7.52 -8.08
CA ALA A 161 -4.52 6.52 -8.53
C ALA A 161 -3.46 7.17 -9.42
N ILE A 162 -2.29 6.55 -9.48
CA ILE A 162 -1.26 6.91 -10.46
C ILE A 162 -1.67 6.34 -11.83
N ASP A 163 -1.32 7.07 -12.90
CA ASP A 163 -1.49 6.55 -14.27
C ASP A 163 -0.38 5.55 -14.58
N ASN A 164 -0.60 4.31 -14.16
CA ASN A 164 0.33 3.20 -14.31
C ASN A 164 0.62 2.87 -15.78
N ALA A 165 -0.40 2.94 -16.63
CA ALA A 165 -0.26 2.65 -18.06
C ALA A 165 0.60 3.71 -18.75
N LEU A 166 0.31 4.99 -18.51
CA LEU A 166 1.08 6.10 -19.09
C LEU A 166 2.50 6.13 -18.56
N GLY A 167 2.69 5.85 -17.25
CA GLY A 167 4.02 5.79 -16.65
C GLY A 167 4.91 4.74 -17.30
N ALA A 168 4.40 3.52 -17.47
CA ALA A 168 5.10 2.44 -18.14
C ALA A 168 5.33 2.74 -19.62
N TRP A 169 4.34 3.30 -20.31
CA TRP A 169 4.44 3.71 -21.70
C TRP A 169 5.57 4.73 -21.90
N LYS A 170 5.63 5.77 -21.07
CA LYS A 170 6.70 6.79 -21.14
C LYS A 170 8.09 6.21 -20.90
N ALA A 171 8.24 5.32 -19.92
CA ALA A 171 9.51 4.66 -19.63
C ALA A 171 10.02 3.84 -20.83
N VAL A 172 9.11 3.09 -21.47
CA VAL A 172 9.46 2.28 -22.65
C VAL A 172 9.77 3.16 -23.87
N HIS A 173 8.98 4.21 -24.10
CA HIS A 173 9.26 5.17 -25.18
C HIS A 173 10.61 5.85 -25.02
N TYR A 174 10.99 6.21 -23.80
CA TYR A 174 12.32 6.75 -23.54
C TYR A 174 13.43 5.78 -23.98
N LEU A 175 13.29 4.49 -23.73
CA LEU A 175 14.23 3.48 -24.21
C LEU A 175 14.25 3.36 -25.73
N ILE A 176 13.07 3.42 -26.37
CA ILE A 176 12.95 3.40 -27.84
C ILE A 176 13.64 4.63 -28.46
N ASP A 177 13.44 5.81 -27.90
CA ASP A 177 14.07 7.05 -28.34
C ASP A 177 15.60 7.00 -28.17
N CYS A 178 16.10 6.24 -27.20
CA CYS A 178 17.54 5.93 -27.06
C CYS A 178 18.04 4.86 -28.03
N GLY A 179 17.20 4.36 -28.93
CA GLY A 179 17.56 3.38 -29.97
C GLY A 179 17.45 1.91 -29.57
N HIS A 180 16.88 1.63 -28.40
CA HIS A 180 16.67 0.23 -27.98
C HIS A 180 15.47 -0.38 -28.70
N THR A 181 15.69 -1.52 -29.34
CA THR A 181 14.64 -2.29 -30.05
C THR A 181 14.26 -3.59 -29.34
N ARG A 182 15.06 -4.03 -28.37
CA ARG A 182 14.85 -5.27 -27.61
C ARG A 182 14.69 -4.94 -26.14
N ILE A 183 13.46 -4.59 -25.75
CA ILE A 183 13.11 -4.16 -24.39
C ILE A 183 12.37 -5.31 -23.73
N GLY A 184 12.81 -5.73 -22.54
CA GLY A 184 12.13 -6.71 -21.68
C GLY A 184 11.33 -6.01 -20.59
N TYR A 185 10.34 -6.72 -20.05
CA TYR A 185 9.53 -6.25 -18.94
C TYR A 185 9.51 -7.30 -17.83
N LEU A 186 10.04 -6.94 -16.66
CA LEU A 186 9.91 -7.75 -15.45
C LEU A 186 8.52 -7.48 -14.86
N HIS A 187 7.68 -8.49 -14.92
CA HIS A 187 6.29 -8.41 -14.44
C HIS A 187 6.16 -9.13 -13.11
N SER A 188 5.44 -8.53 -12.17
CA SER A 188 5.16 -9.21 -10.92
C SER A 188 4.31 -10.46 -11.13
N SER A 189 4.70 -11.58 -10.50
CA SER A 189 3.88 -12.80 -10.46
C SER A 189 2.65 -12.65 -9.56
N VAL A 190 2.56 -11.58 -8.77
CA VAL A 190 1.39 -11.24 -7.96
C VAL A 190 0.45 -10.37 -8.77
N GLU A 191 -0.79 -10.81 -8.92
CA GLU A 191 -1.82 -10.13 -9.70
C GLU A 191 -2.44 -8.98 -8.92
N ILE A 192 -2.18 -7.74 -9.37
CA ILE A 192 -2.90 -6.53 -8.97
C ILE A 192 -3.23 -5.65 -10.17
N HIS A 193 -4.21 -4.78 -10.03
CA HIS A 193 -4.64 -3.87 -11.10
C HIS A 193 -3.49 -3.02 -11.65
N ASN A 194 -2.68 -2.42 -10.78
CA ASN A 194 -1.58 -1.55 -11.15
C ASN A 194 -0.53 -2.26 -12.03
N PHE A 195 -0.22 -3.51 -11.75
CA PHE A 195 0.74 -4.27 -12.56
C PHE A 195 0.20 -4.62 -13.94
N ARG A 196 -1.10 -4.93 -14.06
CA ARG A 196 -1.76 -5.13 -15.35
C ARG A 196 -1.76 -3.86 -16.21
N GLU A 197 -2.01 -2.70 -15.61
CA GLU A 197 -1.95 -1.42 -16.30
C GLU A 197 -0.54 -1.12 -16.79
N ARG A 198 0.49 -1.32 -15.97
CA ARG A 198 1.90 -1.16 -16.38
C ARG A 198 2.27 -2.08 -17.52
N GLN A 199 1.83 -3.33 -17.49
CA GLN A 199 2.03 -4.27 -18.60
C GLN A 199 1.33 -3.79 -19.88
N SER A 200 0.10 -3.29 -19.78
CA SER A 200 -0.61 -2.70 -20.91
C SER A 200 0.13 -1.50 -21.50
N GLY A 201 0.67 -0.63 -20.67
CA GLY A 201 1.52 0.49 -21.09
C GLY A 201 2.77 0.04 -21.82
N TYR A 202 3.49 -0.95 -21.30
CA TYR A 202 4.64 -1.57 -21.95
C TYR A 202 4.27 -2.12 -23.34
N LEU A 203 3.25 -2.96 -23.44
CA LEU A 203 2.80 -3.54 -24.72
C LEU A 203 2.35 -2.48 -25.72
N SER A 204 1.67 -1.43 -25.23
CA SER A 204 1.24 -0.31 -26.07
C SER A 204 2.44 0.45 -26.65
N ALA A 205 3.46 0.75 -25.84
CA ALA A 205 4.66 1.42 -26.31
C ALA A 205 5.45 0.58 -27.32
N CYS A 206 5.54 -0.74 -27.10
CA CYS A 206 6.25 -1.66 -28.00
C CYS A 206 5.64 -1.73 -29.42
N ARG A 207 4.40 -1.28 -29.61
CA ARG A 207 3.77 -1.22 -30.97
C ARG A 207 4.46 -0.21 -31.90
N SER A 208 5.19 0.74 -31.36
CA SER A 208 6.00 1.68 -32.17
C SER A 208 7.37 1.14 -32.60
N LEU A 209 7.75 -0.04 -32.12
CA LEU A 209 8.93 -0.75 -32.58
C LEU A 209 8.76 -1.34 -33.98
N PRO A 210 9.85 -1.65 -34.73
CA PRO A 210 9.77 -2.44 -35.96
C PRO A 210 8.96 -3.74 -35.77
N ASP A 211 8.25 -4.17 -36.81
CA ASP A 211 7.25 -5.26 -36.77
C ASP A 211 7.72 -6.54 -36.05
N ASP A 212 8.94 -6.98 -36.31
CA ASP A 212 9.47 -8.20 -35.68
C ASP A 212 9.73 -8.00 -34.20
N ALA A 213 10.23 -6.84 -33.80
CA ALA A 213 10.48 -6.49 -32.41
C ALA A 213 9.17 -6.27 -31.63
N ALA A 214 8.17 -5.66 -32.28
CA ALA A 214 6.84 -5.45 -31.70
C ALA A 214 6.11 -6.78 -31.44
N LYS A 215 6.12 -7.70 -32.42
CA LYS A 215 5.49 -9.04 -32.31
C LYS A 215 6.13 -9.90 -31.20
N ASP A 216 7.42 -9.72 -30.97
CA ASP A 216 8.17 -10.48 -29.96
C ASP A 216 8.09 -9.89 -28.54
N SER A 217 7.52 -8.68 -28.39
CA SER A 217 7.47 -7.98 -27.09
C SER A 217 6.74 -8.78 -26.00
N ALA A 218 5.64 -9.45 -26.35
CA ALA A 218 4.89 -10.28 -25.40
C ALA A 218 5.73 -11.46 -24.84
N ARG A 219 6.69 -11.97 -25.61
CA ARG A 219 7.59 -13.06 -25.18
C ARG A 219 8.70 -12.58 -24.25
N ARG A 220 8.89 -11.24 -24.12
CA ARG A 220 9.88 -10.62 -23.24
C ARG A 220 9.29 -10.16 -21.93
N ILE A 221 8.08 -10.59 -21.59
CA ILE A 221 7.46 -10.39 -20.28
C ILE A 221 7.90 -11.55 -19.39
N ILE A 222 8.68 -11.24 -18.37
CA ILE A 222 9.28 -12.24 -17.47
C ILE A 222 8.63 -12.08 -16.12
N PRO A 223 7.91 -13.11 -15.62
CA PRO A 223 7.31 -13.05 -14.30
C PRO A 223 8.40 -13.17 -13.21
N VAL A 224 8.34 -12.26 -12.24
CA VAL A 224 9.23 -12.26 -11.07
C VAL A 224 8.39 -12.05 -9.81
N ARG A 225 8.84 -12.58 -8.67
CA ARG A 225 8.21 -12.24 -7.40
C ARG A 225 8.53 -10.79 -7.00
N PRO A 226 7.59 -10.09 -6.37
CA PRO A 226 7.82 -8.71 -5.93
C PRO A 226 8.68 -8.67 -4.67
N SER A 227 9.89 -9.22 -4.73
CA SER A 227 10.91 -9.12 -3.69
C SER A 227 12.21 -8.64 -4.30
N SER A 228 13.00 -7.85 -3.56
CA SER A 228 14.29 -7.35 -4.02
C SER A 228 15.33 -8.45 -4.21
N GLU A 229 15.22 -9.56 -3.49
CA GLU A 229 16.17 -10.69 -3.56
C GLU A 229 15.94 -11.54 -4.81
N GLU A 230 14.69 -11.86 -5.15
CA GLU A 230 14.37 -12.71 -6.31
C GLU A 230 14.38 -11.97 -7.66
N ALA A 231 14.33 -10.65 -7.66
CA ALA A 231 14.47 -9.87 -8.89
C ALA A 231 15.93 -9.71 -9.34
N ALA A 232 16.89 -10.10 -8.51
CA ALA A 232 18.33 -10.02 -8.78
C ALA A 232 18.92 -11.34 -9.31
N GLU A 233 18.19 -12.47 -9.23
CA GLU A 233 18.54 -13.77 -9.82
C GLU A 233 18.00 -13.89 -11.26
#